data_491f243201c80f6915eeef593cb2e6e5
#
_entry.id   491f243201c80f6915eeef593cb2e6e5
#
_cell.length_a   1.000
_cell.length_b   1.000
_cell.length_c   1.000
_cell.angle_alpha   90.00
_cell.angle_beta   90.00
_cell.angle_gamma   90.00
#
_symmetry.space_group_name_H-M   'P 1'
#
loop_
_entity.id
_entity.type
_entity.pdbx_description
1 polymer ?
#
loop_
_entity_poly.entity_id
_entity_poly.type
_entity_poly.pdbx_seq_one_letter_code
_entity_poly.pdbx_strand_id
1 'polypeptide(L)'
;MKESALSEEQSTRDLDPQDSGGSHSQFKKGDIVNERYEIQEIVGVGGMGAVYRARDKNFKAIRLVAIKEMISQVTDSLVRKNIFQIFEREANILATPRHPAIPRIYDYFIIRDRAYLVLEFIHGKNLEQVLNESKTFFPEEQIISWGIELCDVLDYLHSHKPEPIIFRDVKPSNIMASSQGHIALVDFGIAKVFESGQKNTMVGTQGYSPPDQYRGEATPQVDIYALGATLHHLITLRDPQLEAPFTFGERPMLEINSN
;
A
#
# COMPACT_ATOMS: atom_id res chain seq x y z
N MET A 1 -45.07 -49.16 2.73
CA MET A 1 -45.82 -47.90 2.98
C MET A 1 -44.99 -46.98 3.80
N LYS A 2 -44.81 -45.80 3.25
CA LYS A 2 -44.28 -44.56 3.83
C LYS A 2 -42.77 -44.43 4.05
N GLU A 3 -42.18 -43.84 3.00
CA GLU A 3 -41.07 -42.91 2.99
C GLU A 3 -41.18 -41.85 4.08
N SER A 4 -40.04 -41.45 4.63
CA SER A 4 -39.86 -40.08 5.10
C SER A 4 -38.42 -39.64 4.78
N ALA A 5 -38.34 -38.71 3.84
CA ALA A 5 -37.16 -37.97 3.44
C ALA A 5 -36.72 -37.03 4.58
N LEU A 6 -35.45 -37.03 4.86
CA LEU A 6 -34.80 -35.98 5.66
C LEU A 6 -34.21 -34.98 4.66
N SER A 7 -34.81 -33.79 4.64
CA SER A 7 -34.33 -32.63 3.91
C SER A 7 -33.16 -31.98 4.66
N GLU A 8 -32.02 -31.92 3.99
CA GLU A 8 -30.89 -31.04 4.37
C GLU A 8 -31.28 -29.59 4.04
N GLU A 9 -31.53 -28.80 5.07
CA GLU A 9 -31.62 -27.36 4.98
C GLU A 9 -30.20 -26.77 4.91
N GLN A 10 -29.75 -26.47 3.69
CA GLN A 10 -28.63 -25.56 3.45
C GLN A 10 -29.12 -24.12 3.75
N SER A 11 -28.68 -23.59 4.88
CA SER A 11 -28.88 -22.18 5.23
C SER A 11 -27.92 -21.31 4.42
N THR A 12 -28.32 -20.93 3.23
CA THR A 12 -27.79 -19.77 2.52
C THR A 12 -28.35 -18.52 3.22
N ARG A 13 -27.53 -17.83 3.98
CA ARG A 13 -27.88 -16.49 4.46
C ARG A 13 -27.80 -15.54 3.27
N ASP A 14 -28.94 -15.29 2.66
CA ASP A 14 -29.17 -14.16 1.79
C ASP A 14 -28.94 -12.87 2.56
N LEU A 15 -27.97 -12.06 2.08
CA LEU A 15 -27.76 -10.72 2.61
C LEU A 15 -28.91 -9.83 2.13
N ASP A 16 -29.76 -9.42 3.06
CA ASP A 16 -30.92 -8.56 2.87
C ASP A 16 -30.55 -7.24 2.17
N PRO A 17 -31.33 -6.78 1.17
CA PRO A 17 -31.02 -5.54 0.42
C PRO A 17 -31.54 -4.26 1.09
N GLN A 18 -31.71 -4.23 2.40
CA GLN A 18 -32.17 -3.03 3.11
C GLN A 18 -31.22 -2.64 4.23
N ASP A 19 -30.13 -1.95 3.88
CA ASP A 19 -29.48 -1.01 4.79
C ASP A 19 -29.09 0.26 4.00
N SER A 20 -30.03 1.18 3.98
CA SER A 20 -29.87 2.52 3.46
C SER A 20 -29.27 3.40 4.55
N GLY A 21 -27.99 3.73 4.40
CA GLY A 21 -27.38 4.83 5.12
C GLY A 21 -26.48 4.44 6.29
N GLY A 22 -25.18 4.52 6.12
CA GLY A 22 -24.25 4.58 7.22
C GLY A 22 -23.15 3.50 7.16
N SER A 23 -21.93 3.90 7.34
CA SER A 23 -20.78 3.13 7.84
C SER A 23 -20.77 1.63 7.46
N HIS A 24 -20.27 1.32 6.27
CA HIS A 24 -19.95 -0.07 5.95
C HIS A 24 -18.87 -0.57 6.93
N SER A 25 -19.22 -1.55 7.74
CA SER A 25 -18.31 -2.16 8.71
C SER A 25 -17.13 -2.79 7.98
N GLN A 26 -15.94 -2.59 8.52
CA GLN A 26 -14.74 -3.30 8.10
C GLN A 26 -14.96 -4.81 8.17
N PHE A 27 -14.30 -5.56 7.28
CA PHE A 27 -14.31 -7.02 7.37
C PHE A 27 -13.71 -7.48 8.70
N LYS A 28 -14.28 -8.54 9.24
CA LYS A 28 -13.86 -9.18 10.49
C LYS A 28 -13.12 -10.48 10.19
N LYS A 29 -12.36 -10.95 11.17
CA LYS A 29 -11.75 -12.26 11.10
C LYS A 29 -12.80 -13.34 10.84
N GLY A 30 -12.52 -14.16 9.81
CA GLY A 30 -13.43 -15.24 9.37
C GLY A 30 -14.35 -14.85 8.20
N ASP A 31 -14.52 -13.55 7.90
CA ASP A 31 -15.27 -13.13 6.72
C ASP A 31 -14.62 -13.65 5.44
N ILE A 32 -15.46 -14.04 4.47
CA ILE A 32 -14.99 -14.46 3.16
C ILE A 32 -15.30 -13.37 2.15
N VAL A 33 -14.25 -12.83 1.54
CA VAL A 33 -14.34 -11.76 0.55
C VAL A 33 -14.16 -12.36 -0.84
N ASN A 34 -14.99 -11.92 -1.79
CA ASN A 34 -14.99 -12.39 -3.17
C ASN A 34 -15.02 -13.94 -3.27
N GLU A 35 -15.80 -14.59 -2.39
CA GLU A 35 -15.98 -16.06 -2.32
C GLU A 35 -14.68 -16.88 -2.18
N ARG A 36 -13.54 -16.19 -1.99
CA ARG A 36 -12.21 -16.78 -2.07
C ARG A 36 -11.31 -16.48 -0.89
N TYR A 37 -11.33 -15.26 -0.38
CA TYR A 37 -10.33 -14.77 0.56
C TYR A 37 -10.91 -14.73 1.98
N GLU A 38 -10.40 -15.57 2.87
CA GLU A 38 -10.77 -15.61 4.28
C GLU A 38 -9.92 -14.63 5.07
N ILE A 39 -10.54 -13.62 5.65
CA ILE A 39 -9.88 -12.61 6.47
C ILE A 39 -9.31 -13.23 7.74
N GLN A 40 -8.03 -13.02 7.98
CA GLN A 40 -7.34 -13.48 9.18
C GLN A 40 -7.24 -12.39 10.25
N GLU A 41 -6.86 -11.19 9.82
CA GLU A 41 -6.76 -10.00 10.68
C GLU A 41 -6.72 -8.71 9.86
N ILE A 42 -6.95 -7.59 10.55
CA ILE A 42 -6.71 -6.25 10.02
C ILE A 42 -5.26 -5.89 10.32
N VAL A 43 -4.48 -5.58 9.29
CA VAL A 43 -3.06 -5.20 9.40
C VAL A 43 -2.89 -3.70 9.60
N GLY A 44 -3.78 -2.91 8.98
CA GLY A 44 -3.75 -1.45 9.08
C GLY A 44 -5.06 -0.83 8.66
N VAL A 45 -5.33 0.36 9.20
CA VAL A 45 -6.51 1.18 8.87
C VAL A 45 -6.04 2.60 8.59
N GLY A 46 -6.50 3.18 7.50
CA GLY A 46 -6.20 4.55 7.11
C GLY A 46 -7.41 5.29 6.55
N GLY A 47 -7.21 6.55 6.18
CA GLY A 47 -8.29 7.40 5.63
C GLY A 47 -8.90 6.89 4.32
N MET A 48 -8.16 6.05 3.57
CA MET A 48 -8.57 5.51 2.27
C MET A 48 -9.13 4.09 2.34
N GLY A 49 -9.15 3.46 3.51
CA GLY A 49 -9.61 2.09 3.69
C GLY A 49 -8.76 1.30 4.67
N ALA A 50 -8.74 0.00 4.52
CA ALA A 50 -8.04 -0.92 5.40
C ALA A 50 -7.16 -1.91 4.61
N VAL A 51 -6.16 -2.46 5.28
CA VAL A 51 -5.34 -3.55 4.77
C VAL A 51 -5.59 -4.78 5.64
N TYR A 52 -5.92 -5.88 5.00
CA TYR A 52 -6.24 -7.14 5.65
C TYR A 52 -5.20 -8.20 5.29
N ARG A 53 -4.79 -9.00 6.26
CA ARG A 53 -4.17 -10.29 5.98
C ARG A 53 -5.29 -11.31 5.76
N ALA A 54 -5.23 -12.04 4.65
CA ALA A 54 -6.21 -13.05 4.30
C ALA A 54 -5.55 -14.34 3.81
N ARG A 55 -6.30 -15.45 3.89
CA ARG A 55 -5.93 -16.73 3.30
C ARG A 55 -6.64 -16.92 1.97
N ASP A 56 -5.92 -17.25 0.93
CA ASP A 56 -6.49 -17.66 -0.35
C ASP A 56 -6.99 -19.12 -0.28
N LYS A 57 -8.31 -19.32 -0.27
CA LYS A 57 -8.95 -20.63 -0.12
C LYS A 57 -8.88 -21.50 -1.37
N ASN A 58 -8.53 -20.95 -2.52
CA ASN A 58 -8.37 -21.73 -3.75
C ASN A 58 -7.17 -22.69 -3.69
N PHE A 59 -6.28 -22.51 -2.71
CA PHE A 59 -5.14 -23.39 -2.50
C PHE A 59 -5.32 -24.24 -1.24
N LYS A 60 -5.04 -25.56 -1.34
CA LYS A 60 -4.99 -26.44 -0.17
C LYS A 60 -3.88 -26.03 0.79
N ALA A 61 -2.71 -25.65 0.26
CA ALA A 61 -1.64 -25.07 1.04
C ALA A 61 -2.04 -23.68 1.59
N ILE A 62 -1.52 -23.30 2.74
CA ILE A 62 -1.75 -21.97 3.31
C ILE A 62 -1.02 -20.95 2.44
N ARG A 63 -1.79 -20.17 1.72
CA ARG A 63 -1.31 -19.01 0.96
C ARG A 63 -1.87 -17.76 1.58
N LEU A 64 -0.99 -16.94 2.15
CA LEU A 64 -1.36 -15.64 2.70
C LEU A 64 -1.29 -14.56 1.61
N VAL A 65 -2.22 -13.64 1.66
CA VAL A 65 -2.30 -12.47 0.79
C VAL A 65 -2.60 -11.22 1.62
N ALA A 66 -2.16 -10.07 1.13
CA ALA A 66 -2.61 -8.78 1.63
C ALA A 66 -3.76 -8.27 0.74
N ILE A 67 -4.88 -7.89 1.35
CA ILE A 67 -6.00 -7.27 0.64
C ILE A 67 -6.06 -5.81 1.06
N LYS A 68 -5.77 -4.92 0.11
CA LYS A 68 -5.88 -3.48 0.30
C LYS A 68 -7.23 -3.01 -0.17
N GLU A 69 -8.03 -2.49 0.75
CA GLU A 69 -9.31 -1.85 0.48
C GLU A 69 -9.10 -0.37 0.15
N MET A 70 -9.80 0.12 -0.86
CA MET A 70 -9.80 1.52 -1.26
C MET A 70 -11.24 2.01 -1.38
N ILE A 71 -11.55 3.06 -0.63
CA ILE A 71 -12.89 3.63 -0.52
C ILE A 71 -12.95 4.92 -1.33
N SER A 72 -13.87 4.99 -2.28
CA SER A 72 -14.18 6.26 -2.95
C SER A 72 -15.15 7.08 -2.12
N GLN A 73 -14.74 8.27 -1.71
CA GLN A 73 -15.61 9.23 -1.03
C GLN A 73 -16.46 10.06 -2.01
N VAL A 74 -16.32 9.81 -3.31
CA VAL A 74 -17.03 10.55 -4.35
C VAL A 74 -18.47 10.06 -4.47
N THR A 75 -19.41 10.97 -4.30
CA THR A 75 -20.87 10.69 -4.38
C THR A 75 -21.38 10.63 -5.81
N ASP A 76 -20.74 11.36 -6.75
CA ASP A 76 -21.10 11.34 -8.16
C ASP A 76 -20.78 9.98 -8.80
N SER A 77 -21.80 9.34 -9.36
CA SER A 77 -21.69 7.99 -9.93
C SER A 77 -20.81 7.93 -11.18
N LEU A 78 -20.80 9.00 -12.01
CA LEU A 78 -19.97 9.05 -13.22
C LEU A 78 -18.50 9.24 -12.86
N VAL A 79 -18.22 10.15 -11.93
CA VAL A 79 -16.86 10.37 -11.43
C VAL A 79 -16.32 9.09 -10.76
N ARG A 80 -17.12 8.43 -9.94
CA ARG A 80 -16.76 7.16 -9.29
C ARG A 80 -16.47 6.06 -10.30
N LYS A 81 -17.28 5.94 -11.36
CA LYS A 81 -17.03 4.98 -12.45
C LYS A 81 -15.67 5.24 -13.14
N ASN A 82 -15.34 6.50 -13.39
CA ASN A 82 -14.05 6.86 -13.95
C ASN A 82 -12.88 6.50 -13.02
N ILE A 83 -13.03 6.74 -11.71
CA ILE A 83 -12.03 6.34 -10.69
C ILE A 83 -11.77 4.83 -10.74
N PHE A 84 -12.82 4.01 -10.80
CA PHE A 84 -12.66 2.56 -10.90
C PHE A 84 -12.00 2.11 -12.22
N GLN A 85 -12.30 2.76 -13.34
CA GLN A 85 -11.62 2.47 -14.61
C GLN A 85 -10.12 2.80 -14.56
N ILE A 86 -9.76 3.91 -13.92
CA ILE A 86 -8.35 4.27 -13.72
C ILE A 86 -7.69 3.26 -12.78
N PHE A 87 -8.37 2.87 -11.69
CA PHE A 87 -7.90 1.83 -10.78
C PHE A 87 -7.59 0.51 -11.50
N GLU A 88 -8.52 0.03 -12.33
CA GLU A 88 -8.33 -1.21 -13.10
C GLU A 88 -7.14 -1.10 -14.05
N ARG A 89 -6.99 0.04 -14.73
CA ARG A 89 -5.84 0.31 -15.60
C ARG A 89 -4.52 0.27 -14.83
N GLU A 90 -4.43 1.00 -13.71
CA GLU A 90 -3.23 1.04 -12.86
C GLU A 90 -2.91 -0.33 -12.27
N ALA A 91 -3.92 -1.07 -11.80
CA ALA A 91 -3.74 -2.43 -11.30
C ALA A 91 -3.15 -3.35 -12.38
N ASN A 92 -3.63 -3.27 -13.62
CA ASN A 92 -3.09 -4.05 -14.73
C ASN A 92 -1.65 -3.67 -15.08
N ILE A 93 -1.30 -2.38 -15.07
CA ILE A 93 0.09 -1.92 -15.28
C ILE A 93 1.00 -2.50 -14.19
N LEU A 94 0.60 -2.37 -12.93
CA LEU A 94 1.39 -2.83 -11.78
C LEU A 94 1.37 -4.36 -11.60
N ALA A 95 0.54 -5.08 -12.30
CA ALA A 95 0.59 -6.55 -12.34
C ALA A 95 1.70 -7.09 -13.25
N THR A 96 2.31 -6.24 -14.09
CA THR A 96 3.35 -6.66 -15.06
C THR A 96 4.77 -6.71 -14.50
N PRO A 97 5.22 -5.79 -13.62
CA PRO A 97 6.57 -5.80 -13.07
C PRO A 97 6.92 -7.11 -12.35
N ARG A 98 8.17 -7.54 -12.49
CA ARG A 98 8.73 -8.73 -11.83
C ARG A 98 10.06 -8.36 -11.19
N HIS A 99 10.01 -8.01 -9.91
CA HIS A 99 11.18 -7.62 -9.14
C HIS A 99 11.06 -8.18 -7.71
N PRO A 100 12.14 -8.66 -7.06
CA PRO A 100 12.08 -9.22 -5.71
C PRO A 100 11.50 -8.26 -4.66
N ALA A 101 11.80 -6.97 -4.81
CA ALA A 101 11.31 -5.91 -3.93
C ALA A 101 9.92 -5.36 -4.31
N ILE A 102 9.20 -6.00 -5.24
CA ILE A 102 7.83 -5.60 -5.64
C ILE A 102 6.87 -6.73 -5.33
N PRO A 103 5.92 -6.57 -4.39
CA PRO A 103 4.89 -7.55 -4.13
C PRO A 103 4.06 -7.85 -5.39
N ARG A 104 3.83 -9.11 -5.66
CA ARG A 104 3.01 -9.52 -6.80
C ARG A 104 1.56 -9.13 -6.58
N ILE A 105 0.92 -8.60 -7.61
CA ILE A 105 -0.54 -8.48 -7.65
C ILE A 105 -1.11 -9.81 -8.12
N TYR A 106 -2.02 -10.38 -7.34
CA TYR A 106 -2.66 -11.65 -7.63
C TYR A 106 -4.06 -11.51 -8.19
N ASP A 107 -4.76 -10.44 -7.78
CA ASP A 107 -6.14 -10.22 -8.16
C ASP A 107 -6.55 -8.77 -7.85
N TYR A 108 -7.62 -8.30 -8.47
CA TYR A 108 -8.33 -7.10 -8.06
C TYR A 108 -9.83 -7.29 -8.31
N PHE A 109 -10.65 -6.64 -7.52
CA PHE A 109 -12.09 -6.68 -7.68
C PHE A 109 -12.76 -5.45 -7.06
N ILE A 110 -13.99 -5.20 -7.48
CA ILE A 110 -14.81 -4.10 -7.00
C ILE A 110 -16.07 -4.71 -6.38
N ILE A 111 -16.36 -4.35 -5.15
CA ILE A 111 -17.59 -4.72 -4.46
C ILE A 111 -18.30 -3.43 -4.07
N ARG A 112 -19.47 -3.17 -4.65
CA ARG A 112 -20.28 -1.96 -4.47
C ARG A 112 -19.48 -0.69 -4.85
N ASP A 113 -19.10 0.13 -3.87
CA ASP A 113 -18.39 1.40 -3.99
C ASP A 113 -16.92 1.33 -3.53
N ARG A 114 -16.36 0.13 -3.41
CA ARG A 114 -15.01 -0.13 -2.92
C ARG A 114 -14.23 -0.98 -3.91
N ALA A 115 -12.97 -0.62 -4.08
CA ALA A 115 -12.01 -1.40 -4.83
C ALA A 115 -11.07 -2.15 -3.89
N TYR A 116 -10.69 -3.34 -4.28
CA TYR A 116 -9.82 -4.23 -3.52
C TYR A 116 -8.67 -4.70 -4.40
N LEU A 117 -7.46 -4.59 -3.89
CA LEU A 117 -6.25 -5.10 -4.53
C LEU A 117 -5.70 -6.24 -3.69
N VAL A 118 -5.47 -7.40 -4.31
CA VAL A 118 -4.92 -8.58 -3.65
C VAL A 118 -3.46 -8.72 -4.02
N LEU A 119 -2.61 -8.65 -3.02
CA LEU A 119 -1.16 -8.60 -3.15
C LEU A 119 -0.48 -9.78 -2.45
N GLU A 120 0.74 -10.04 -2.82
CA GLU A 120 1.64 -10.88 -2.04
C GLU A 120 1.76 -10.33 -0.61
N PHE A 121 1.60 -11.21 0.37
CA PHE A 121 1.78 -10.83 1.77
C PHE A 121 3.26 -10.86 2.13
N ILE A 122 3.82 -9.70 2.46
CA ILE A 122 5.22 -9.58 2.89
C ILE A 122 5.29 -9.76 4.40
N HIS A 123 6.04 -10.78 4.83
CA HIS A 123 6.29 -11.03 6.25
C HIS A 123 7.39 -10.10 6.77
N GLY A 124 7.04 -9.21 7.70
CA GLY A 124 7.98 -8.26 8.27
C GLY A 124 7.29 -7.06 8.89
N LYS A 125 8.07 -6.01 9.13
CA LYS A 125 7.60 -4.69 9.60
C LYS A 125 7.94 -3.65 8.56
N ASN A 126 7.15 -2.60 8.45
CA ASN A 126 7.57 -1.46 7.66
C ASN A 126 8.66 -0.66 8.41
N LEU A 127 9.45 0.12 7.68
CA LEU A 127 10.57 0.85 8.27
C LEU A 127 10.11 1.93 9.26
N GLU A 128 8.89 2.43 9.18
CA GLU A 128 8.33 3.34 10.17
C GLU A 128 8.11 2.61 11.51
N GLN A 129 7.58 1.39 11.49
CA GLN A 129 7.48 0.56 12.69
C GLN A 129 8.85 0.22 13.27
N VAL A 130 9.82 -0.08 12.40
CA VAL A 130 11.21 -0.33 12.81
C VAL A 130 11.84 0.90 13.44
N LEU A 131 11.64 2.10 12.86
CA LEU A 131 12.06 3.39 13.43
C LEU A 131 11.45 3.65 14.80
N ASN A 132 10.13 3.46 14.93
CA ASN A 132 9.41 3.72 16.17
C ASN A 132 9.81 2.77 17.32
N GLU A 133 10.25 1.57 16.99
CA GLU A 133 10.73 0.57 17.97
C GLU A 133 12.21 0.74 18.29
N SER A 134 12.97 1.38 17.40
CA SER A 134 14.42 1.58 17.60
C SER A 134 14.69 2.62 18.67
N LYS A 135 15.63 2.31 19.56
CA LYS A 135 16.12 3.22 20.60
C LYS A 135 17.51 3.79 20.27
N THR A 136 18.11 3.32 19.21
CA THR A 136 19.47 3.66 18.78
C THR A 136 19.50 3.85 17.27
N PHE A 137 20.55 4.50 16.78
CA PHE A 137 20.80 4.60 15.35
C PHE A 137 21.00 3.22 14.73
N PHE A 138 20.56 3.07 13.49
CA PHE A 138 20.82 1.87 12.70
C PHE A 138 22.30 1.80 12.31
N PRO A 139 22.87 0.59 12.17
CA PRO A 139 24.20 0.44 11.58
C PRO A 139 24.24 1.05 10.18
N GLU A 140 25.29 1.79 9.86
CA GLU A 140 25.46 2.41 8.54
C GLU A 140 25.33 1.40 7.40
N GLU A 141 25.97 0.25 7.54
CA GLU A 141 25.93 -0.85 6.58
C GLU A 141 24.50 -1.32 6.27
N GLN A 142 23.64 -1.33 7.28
CA GLN A 142 22.24 -1.70 7.11
C GLN A 142 21.47 -0.68 6.27
N ILE A 143 21.69 0.63 6.53
CA ILE A 143 21.04 1.71 5.77
C ILE A 143 21.55 1.73 4.33
N ILE A 144 22.85 1.51 4.13
CA ILE A 144 23.45 1.40 2.80
C ILE A 144 22.86 0.22 2.03
N SER A 145 22.73 -0.95 2.68
CA SER A 145 22.13 -2.14 2.06
C SER A 145 20.70 -1.86 1.61
N TRP A 146 19.88 -1.28 2.47
CA TRP A 146 18.51 -0.89 2.11
C TRP A 146 18.48 0.17 1.00
N GLY A 147 19.39 1.15 1.04
CA GLY A 147 19.52 2.17 0.01
C GLY A 147 19.84 1.60 -1.37
N ILE A 148 20.75 0.61 -1.43
CA ILE A 148 21.10 -0.07 -2.67
C ILE A 148 19.90 -0.84 -3.24
N GLU A 149 19.18 -1.61 -2.40
CA GLU A 149 18.00 -2.35 -2.83
C GLU A 149 16.87 -1.40 -3.29
N LEU A 150 16.71 -0.23 -2.62
CA LEU A 150 15.75 0.80 -3.04
C LEU A 150 16.14 1.44 -4.37
N CYS A 151 17.42 1.73 -4.60
CA CYS A 151 17.89 2.23 -5.89
C CYS A 151 17.64 1.21 -7.01
N ASP A 152 17.90 -0.07 -6.76
CA ASP A 152 17.71 -1.14 -7.75
C ASP A 152 16.24 -1.27 -8.17
N VAL A 153 15.31 -1.29 -7.22
CA VAL A 153 13.88 -1.37 -7.54
C VAL A 153 13.34 -0.11 -8.20
N LEU A 154 13.84 1.09 -7.83
CA LEU A 154 13.43 2.34 -8.47
C LEU A 154 13.96 2.42 -9.89
N ASP A 155 15.22 2.02 -10.15
CA ASP A 155 15.78 1.95 -11.50
C ASP A 155 14.97 1.00 -12.39
N TYR A 156 14.61 -0.18 -11.85
CA TYR A 156 13.75 -1.12 -12.54
C TYR A 156 12.40 -0.52 -12.93
N LEU A 157 11.73 0.20 -12.01
CA LEU A 157 10.45 0.85 -12.26
C LEU A 157 10.58 2.00 -13.27
N HIS A 158 11.59 2.84 -13.12
CA HIS A 158 11.84 3.99 -14.01
C HIS A 158 12.26 3.58 -15.43
N SER A 159 12.87 2.40 -15.56
CA SER A 159 13.25 1.81 -16.86
C SER A 159 12.13 1.06 -17.56
N HIS A 160 10.95 0.93 -16.93
CA HIS A 160 9.80 0.22 -17.48
C HIS A 160 9.35 0.81 -18.83
N LYS A 161 8.91 -0.04 -19.75
CA LYS A 161 8.42 0.34 -21.08
C LYS A 161 6.94 -0.04 -21.24
N PRO A 162 6.15 0.74 -22.01
CA PRO A 162 6.54 1.91 -22.81
C PRO A 162 6.78 3.17 -22.00
N GLU A 163 6.29 3.28 -20.78
CA GLU A 163 6.41 4.46 -19.91
C GLU A 163 7.01 4.09 -18.56
N PRO A 164 7.81 4.98 -17.93
CA PRO A 164 8.31 4.78 -16.58
C PRO A 164 7.15 4.62 -15.59
N ILE A 165 7.32 3.72 -14.63
CA ILE A 165 6.43 3.62 -13.47
C ILE A 165 7.03 4.48 -12.36
N ILE A 166 6.34 5.53 -11.94
CA ILE A 166 6.75 6.42 -10.86
C ILE A 166 6.04 5.98 -9.58
N PHE A 167 6.79 5.72 -8.53
CA PHE A 167 6.24 5.21 -7.26
C PHE A 167 5.51 6.31 -6.47
N ARG A 168 6.07 7.53 -6.44
CA ARG A 168 5.47 8.78 -5.89
C ARG A 168 5.30 8.84 -4.38
N ASP A 169 5.64 7.81 -3.64
CA ASP A 169 5.40 7.77 -2.19
C ASP A 169 6.46 6.94 -1.44
N VAL A 170 7.74 7.12 -1.81
CA VAL A 170 8.87 6.49 -1.13
C VAL A 170 8.98 7.11 0.27
N LYS A 171 8.68 6.31 1.31
CA LYS A 171 8.77 6.69 2.72
C LYS A 171 8.83 5.45 3.59
N PRO A 172 9.27 5.54 4.86
CA PRO A 172 9.44 4.40 5.73
C PRO A 172 8.19 3.52 5.89
N SER A 173 6.98 4.09 5.94
CA SER A 173 5.74 3.31 6.07
C SER A 173 5.40 2.47 4.84
N ASN A 174 5.95 2.81 3.66
CA ASN A 174 5.74 2.10 2.40
C ASN A 174 6.89 1.17 2.01
N ILE A 175 7.84 0.95 2.91
CA ILE A 175 8.98 0.06 2.72
C ILE A 175 8.91 -1.02 3.80
N MET A 176 8.65 -2.27 3.40
CA MET A 176 8.67 -3.42 4.30
C MET A 176 10.08 -3.97 4.41
N ALA A 177 10.57 -4.19 5.64
CA ALA A 177 11.76 -4.97 5.90
C ALA A 177 11.34 -6.39 6.27
N SER A 178 11.78 -7.37 5.50
CA SER A 178 11.53 -8.78 5.76
C SER A 178 12.41 -9.28 6.93
N SER A 179 12.04 -10.43 7.51
CA SER A 179 12.85 -11.08 8.54
C SER A 179 14.24 -11.53 8.06
N GLN A 180 14.46 -11.55 6.75
CA GLN A 180 15.76 -11.88 6.13
C GLN A 180 16.60 -10.63 5.84
N GLY A 181 16.10 -9.44 6.18
CA GLY A 181 16.79 -8.16 5.96
C GLY A 181 16.57 -7.51 4.60
N HIS A 182 15.87 -8.18 3.68
CA HIS A 182 15.53 -7.61 2.37
C HIS A 182 14.34 -6.65 2.47
N ILE A 183 14.31 -5.67 1.60
CA ILE A 183 13.21 -4.71 1.55
C ILE A 183 12.22 -5.04 0.42
N ALA A 184 10.99 -4.54 0.58
CA ALA A 184 9.99 -4.51 -0.49
C ALA A 184 9.22 -3.18 -0.45
N LEU A 185 9.01 -2.58 -1.62
CA LEU A 185 8.15 -1.42 -1.79
C LEU A 185 6.70 -1.88 -1.80
N VAL A 186 5.94 -1.45 -0.82
CA VAL A 186 4.50 -1.70 -0.72
C VAL A 186 3.74 -0.39 -0.96
N ASP A 187 2.48 -0.50 -1.32
CA ASP A 187 1.62 0.67 -1.47
C ASP A 187 1.94 1.57 -2.69
N PHE A 188 2.05 0.95 -3.86
CA PHE A 188 2.06 1.70 -5.12
C PHE A 188 0.87 2.66 -5.18
N GLY A 189 1.12 3.88 -5.63
CA GLY A 189 0.19 5.02 -5.58
C GLY A 189 -1.18 4.87 -6.26
N ILE A 190 -1.68 3.64 -6.48
CA ILE A 190 -3.04 3.37 -6.99
C ILE A 190 -4.10 4.05 -6.11
N ALA A 191 -3.88 4.13 -4.81
CA ALA A 191 -4.78 4.82 -3.89
C ALA A 191 -4.94 6.31 -4.21
N LYS A 192 -3.94 6.96 -4.81
CA LYS A 192 -3.98 8.38 -5.21
C LYS A 192 -5.01 8.67 -6.31
N VAL A 193 -5.39 7.66 -7.08
CA VAL A 193 -6.51 7.76 -8.03
C VAL A 193 -7.82 8.05 -7.30
N PHE A 194 -7.99 7.51 -6.09
CA PHE A 194 -9.18 7.74 -5.26
C PHE A 194 -9.16 9.11 -4.59
N GLU A 195 -7.98 9.72 -4.42
CA GLU A 195 -7.82 11.08 -3.90
C GLU A 195 -8.07 12.17 -4.96
N SER A 196 -7.70 11.91 -6.21
CA SER A 196 -7.76 12.91 -7.31
C SER A 196 -9.17 13.38 -7.66
N GLY A 197 -10.22 12.73 -7.16
CA GLY A 197 -11.60 13.21 -7.22
C GLY A 197 -11.92 14.39 -6.29
N GLN A 198 -11.04 14.75 -5.36
CA GLN A 198 -11.18 15.89 -4.45
C GLN A 198 -10.36 17.06 -5.00
N LYS A 199 -11.04 18.16 -5.36
CA LYS A 199 -10.38 19.44 -5.69
C LYS A 199 -9.51 19.86 -4.49
N ASN A 200 -8.20 20.02 -4.71
CA ASN A 200 -7.16 20.47 -3.76
C ASN A 200 -6.43 19.42 -2.93
N THR A 201 -6.41 18.16 -3.28
CA THR A 201 -5.50 17.22 -2.60
C THR A 201 -4.07 17.44 -3.09
N MET A 202 -3.20 17.93 -2.21
CA MET A 202 -1.75 17.95 -2.45
C MET A 202 -1.27 16.51 -2.62
N VAL A 203 -0.79 16.19 -3.82
CA VAL A 203 -0.31 14.84 -4.14
C VAL A 203 1.08 14.66 -3.54
N GLY A 204 1.18 13.93 -2.43
CA GLY A 204 2.48 13.62 -1.79
C GLY A 204 2.41 13.60 -0.28
N THR A 205 3.42 13.01 0.34
CA THR A 205 3.58 12.99 1.79
C THR A 205 4.49 14.17 2.19
N GLN A 206 3.97 15.06 3.03
CA GLN A 206 4.75 16.20 3.53
C GLN A 206 6.09 15.73 4.10
N GLY A 207 7.16 16.48 3.84
CA GLY A 207 8.52 16.16 4.27
C GLY A 207 9.27 15.19 3.36
N TYR A 208 8.58 14.27 2.67
CA TYR A 208 9.20 13.31 1.74
C TYR A 208 9.05 13.71 0.27
N SER A 209 8.04 14.51 -0.08
CA SER A 209 7.78 14.88 -1.47
C SER A 209 8.49 16.17 -1.88
N PRO A 210 9.07 16.24 -3.10
CA PRO A 210 9.69 17.46 -3.62
C PRO A 210 8.64 18.51 -4.02
N PRO A 211 9.06 19.79 -4.18
CA PRO A 211 8.19 20.87 -4.64
C PRO A 211 7.49 20.58 -5.97
N ASP A 212 8.16 19.86 -6.87
CA ASP A 212 7.67 19.52 -8.21
C ASP A 212 6.44 18.61 -8.13
N GLN A 213 6.46 17.64 -7.21
CA GLN A 213 5.33 16.74 -6.98
C GLN A 213 4.08 17.50 -6.49
N TYR A 214 4.24 18.55 -5.68
CA TYR A 214 3.12 19.40 -5.26
C TYR A 214 2.54 20.22 -6.40
N ARG A 215 3.29 20.42 -7.48
CA ARG A 215 2.82 21.04 -8.73
C ARG A 215 2.16 20.04 -9.68
N GLY A 216 2.10 18.76 -9.30
CA GLY A 216 1.49 17.69 -10.09
C GLY A 216 2.47 17.02 -11.06
N GLU A 217 3.75 17.35 -11.00
CA GLU A 217 4.78 16.70 -11.82
C GLU A 217 5.08 15.30 -11.27
N ALA A 218 5.11 14.32 -12.15
CA ALA A 218 5.39 12.94 -11.82
C ALA A 218 6.52 12.43 -12.71
N THR A 219 7.74 12.66 -12.27
CA THR A 219 8.96 12.23 -12.96
C THR A 219 9.77 11.28 -12.08
N PRO A 220 10.71 10.48 -12.61
CA PRO A 220 11.61 9.64 -11.81
C PRO A 220 12.31 10.39 -10.68
N GLN A 221 12.60 11.69 -10.87
CA GLN A 221 13.29 12.53 -9.89
C GLN A 221 12.52 12.69 -8.59
N VAL A 222 11.17 12.63 -8.60
CA VAL A 222 10.39 12.73 -7.37
C VAL A 222 10.65 11.55 -6.43
N ASP A 223 10.86 10.36 -6.98
CA ASP A 223 11.19 9.17 -6.19
C ASP A 223 12.60 9.23 -5.64
N ILE A 224 13.56 9.76 -6.40
CA ILE A 224 14.95 9.95 -5.95
C ILE A 224 15.03 10.95 -4.79
N TYR A 225 14.29 12.07 -4.88
CA TYR A 225 14.19 13.00 -3.76
C TYR A 225 13.60 12.33 -2.51
N ALA A 226 12.50 11.60 -2.68
CA ALA A 226 11.82 10.91 -1.59
C ALA A 226 12.69 9.80 -0.96
N LEU A 227 13.51 9.11 -1.79
CA LEU A 227 14.53 8.19 -1.30
C LEU A 227 15.57 8.91 -0.44
N GLY A 228 16.09 10.06 -0.89
CA GLY A 228 17.02 10.87 -0.10
C GLY A 228 16.44 11.29 1.25
N ALA A 229 15.18 11.76 1.25
CA ALA A 229 14.46 12.12 2.49
C ALA A 229 14.27 10.91 3.42
N THR A 230 13.97 9.76 2.86
CA THR A 230 13.81 8.49 3.61
C THR A 230 15.13 8.05 4.24
N LEU A 231 16.23 8.05 3.49
CA LEU A 231 17.56 7.70 4.00
C LEU A 231 18.01 8.69 5.08
N HIS A 232 17.77 10.00 4.88
CA HIS A 232 18.06 11.01 5.89
C HIS A 232 17.29 10.71 7.20
N HIS A 233 16.00 10.36 7.12
CA HIS A 233 15.22 9.98 8.29
C HIS A 233 15.81 8.74 8.98
N LEU A 234 16.17 7.71 8.24
CA LEU A 234 16.77 6.47 8.78
C LEU A 234 18.11 6.74 9.48
N ILE A 235 18.96 7.63 8.93
CA ILE A 235 20.27 7.96 9.48
C ILE A 235 20.15 8.83 10.74
N THR A 236 19.23 9.82 10.72
CA THR A 236 19.14 10.84 11.75
C THR A 236 18.09 10.56 12.81
N LEU A 237 17.18 9.62 12.57
CA LEU A 237 15.97 9.36 13.36
C LEU A 237 15.05 10.59 13.49
N ARG A 238 15.23 11.60 12.63
CA ARG A 238 14.39 12.81 12.61
C ARG A 238 13.35 12.70 11.51
N ASP A 239 12.08 12.66 11.91
CA ASP A 239 10.96 12.59 10.98
C ASP A 239 10.82 13.91 10.21
N PRO A 240 10.99 13.92 8.87
CA PRO A 240 10.85 15.13 8.06
C PRO A 240 9.43 15.70 8.05
N GLN A 241 8.40 14.97 8.48
CA GLN A 241 7.05 15.48 8.63
C GLN A 241 6.90 16.44 9.82
N LEU A 242 7.76 16.31 10.82
CA LEU A 242 7.79 17.16 12.02
C LEU A 242 8.70 18.39 11.87
N GLU A 243 9.36 18.52 10.73
CA GLU A 243 10.36 19.55 10.45
C GLU A 243 9.84 20.52 9.37
N ALA A 244 10.49 21.69 9.28
CA ALA A 244 10.18 22.62 8.19
C ALA A 244 10.50 21.96 6.82
N PRO A 245 9.62 22.09 5.81
CA PRO A 245 9.85 21.50 4.51
C PRO A 245 11.16 21.98 3.87
N PHE A 246 11.85 21.07 3.17
CA PHE A 246 13.05 21.35 2.36
C PHE A 246 14.27 21.87 3.15
N THR A 247 14.33 21.66 4.46
CA THR A 247 15.42 22.09 5.34
C THR A 247 16.46 21.03 5.66
N PHE A 248 16.64 20.03 4.80
CA PHE A 248 17.62 18.93 5.02
C PHE A 248 19.06 19.47 5.18
N GLY A 249 19.44 20.55 4.47
CA GLY A 249 20.73 21.20 4.59
C GLY A 249 21.01 21.83 5.96
N GLU A 250 19.97 22.12 6.73
CA GLU A 250 20.05 22.66 8.10
C GLU A 250 20.21 21.55 9.16
N ARG A 251 20.21 20.30 8.73
CA ARG A 251 20.28 19.11 9.57
C ARG A 251 21.37 18.15 9.07
N PRO A 252 22.65 18.53 9.17
CA PRO A 252 23.74 17.73 8.64
C PRO A 252 23.82 16.38 9.38
N MET A 253 23.86 15.30 8.63
CA MET A 253 23.83 13.92 9.14
C MET A 253 24.97 13.64 10.13
N LEU A 254 26.20 14.10 9.81
CA LEU A 254 27.38 13.90 10.65
C LEU A 254 27.32 14.58 12.01
N GLU A 255 26.56 15.67 12.15
CA GLU A 255 26.37 16.35 13.44
C GLU A 255 25.33 15.66 14.31
N ILE A 256 24.40 14.93 13.69
CA ILE A 256 23.31 14.24 14.39
C ILE A 256 23.70 12.79 14.71
N ASN A 257 24.37 12.12 13.77
CA ASN A 257 24.85 10.75 13.90
C ASN A 257 26.32 10.72 13.48
N SER A 258 27.19 10.59 14.47
CA SER A 258 28.65 10.57 14.29
C SER A 258 29.23 9.15 14.15
N ASN A 259 28.39 8.15 14.02
CA ASN A 259 28.82 6.74 13.86
C ASN A 259 29.16 6.44 12.42
#